data_8d008ac34503095f1160df6c5f6a2308
#
_entry.id   8d008ac34503095f1160df6c5f6a2308
#
_cell.length_a   1.000
_cell.length_b   1.000
_cell.length_c   1.000
_cell.angle_alpha   90.00
_cell.angle_beta   90.00
_cell.angle_gamma   90.00
#
_symmetry.space_group_name_H-M   'P 1'
#
loop_
_entity.id
_entity.type
_entity.pdbx_description
1 polymer ?
#
loop_
_entity_poly.entity_id
_entity_poly.type
_entity_poly.pdbx_seq_one_letter_code
_entity_poly.pdbx_strand_id
1 'polypeptide(L)'
;MIIIRAMGGLGNQLQQYALYKKLESMGKDVRMDISWFRNADTQSKLLKKRDLELDYFTGISYRTAESEEIRGVLGRLWEEKESVVSKVGRKLFPSSTPYFTESDMYHEQVFGFTDKYLVGYWACEKYYADILGKLRGEMRFPRSEDAELEDKNEAAMHRMEETESVSVHIRRGDYLEGANYALYSDICTEAYYEAAISFLRDKFPSARFFFFSDDIPYVREHYRSDDYEMIDWNHGRDSFYDMMLMSRCRHNICANSTFSFWGARLNAHEPKIMIRPSLHRNNQVCDPERMKALWRGWTLITPQGKVLR
;
A
#
# COMPACT_ATOMS: atom_id res chain seq x y z
N MET A 1 -18.49 1.67 18.76
CA MET A 1 -18.08 2.19 17.42
C MET A 1 -16.56 2.16 17.28
N ILE A 2 -16.04 1.72 16.14
CA ILE A 2 -14.61 1.79 15.79
C ILE A 2 -14.44 2.91 14.74
N ILE A 3 -13.45 3.77 14.92
CA ILE A 3 -13.13 4.81 13.96
C ILE A 3 -11.71 4.56 13.45
N ILE A 4 -11.52 4.46 12.14
CA ILE A 4 -10.22 4.30 11.50
C ILE A 4 -9.83 5.62 10.86
N ARG A 5 -8.66 6.15 11.23
CA ARG A 5 -8.11 7.35 10.62
C ARG A 5 -7.55 7.03 9.24
N ALA A 6 -8.12 7.65 8.21
CA ALA A 6 -7.57 7.63 6.86
C ALA A 6 -6.44 8.67 6.73
N MET A 7 -5.27 8.25 6.20
CA MET A 7 -4.09 9.11 6.06
C MET A 7 -3.09 8.55 5.05
N GLY A 8 -2.19 9.39 4.56
CA GLY A 8 -1.13 8.99 3.63
C GLY A 8 -1.59 8.94 2.19
N GLY A 9 -0.78 8.36 1.30
CA GLY A 9 -1.11 8.18 -0.12
C GLY A 9 -2.04 6.99 -0.36
N LEU A 10 -2.46 6.81 -1.62
CA LEU A 10 -3.46 5.83 -2.06
C LEU A 10 -3.26 4.42 -1.47
N GLY A 11 -2.05 3.86 -1.57
CA GLY A 11 -1.79 2.51 -1.04
C GLY A 11 -2.05 2.38 0.47
N ASN A 12 -1.78 3.44 1.26
CA ASN A 12 -2.08 3.45 2.69
C ASN A 12 -3.59 3.57 2.94
N GLN A 13 -4.27 4.40 2.17
CA GLN A 13 -5.72 4.56 2.25
C GLN A 13 -6.45 3.24 1.94
N LEU A 14 -5.98 2.51 0.92
CA LEU A 14 -6.54 1.19 0.57
C LEU A 14 -6.34 0.15 1.69
N GLN A 15 -5.21 0.19 2.42
CA GLN A 15 -5.00 -0.69 3.58
C GLN A 15 -5.95 -0.36 4.73
N GLN A 16 -6.16 0.93 5.00
CA GLN A 16 -7.11 1.41 6.00
C GLN A 16 -8.54 1.05 5.62
N TYR A 17 -8.90 1.19 4.34
CA TYR A 17 -10.18 0.74 3.81
C TYR A 17 -10.35 -0.79 3.92
N ALA A 18 -9.31 -1.56 3.63
CA ALA A 18 -9.35 -3.01 3.76
C ALA A 18 -9.60 -3.46 5.21
N LEU A 19 -8.96 -2.80 6.20
CA LEU A 19 -9.27 -3.03 7.61
C LEU A 19 -10.70 -2.62 7.95
N TYR A 20 -11.18 -1.47 7.43
CA TYR A 20 -12.57 -1.03 7.60
C TYR A 20 -13.54 -2.12 7.11
N LYS A 21 -13.35 -2.63 5.90
CA LYS A 21 -14.20 -3.67 5.32
C LYS A 21 -14.11 -4.99 6.09
N LYS A 22 -12.93 -5.33 6.60
CA LYS A 22 -12.76 -6.53 7.46
C LYS A 22 -13.55 -6.40 8.75
N LEU A 23 -13.42 -5.29 9.46
CA LEU A 23 -14.17 -5.07 10.71
C LEU A 23 -15.69 -4.97 10.45
N GLU A 24 -16.08 -4.32 9.35
CA GLU A 24 -17.50 -4.29 8.92
C GLU A 24 -18.04 -5.69 8.65
N SER A 25 -17.28 -6.55 7.97
CA SER A 25 -17.67 -7.95 7.69
C SER A 25 -17.84 -8.81 8.96
N MET A 26 -17.22 -8.38 10.07
CA MET A 26 -17.37 -9.00 11.39
C MET A 26 -18.58 -8.44 12.18
N GLY A 27 -19.43 -7.62 11.54
CA GLY A 27 -20.61 -7.02 12.17
C GLY A 27 -20.30 -5.83 13.10
N LYS A 28 -19.08 -5.25 13.01
CA LYS A 28 -18.73 -4.10 13.84
C LYS A 28 -19.28 -2.80 13.25
N ASP A 29 -19.62 -1.87 14.12
CA ASP A 29 -19.96 -0.50 13.72
C ASP A 29 -18.67 0.29 13.50
N VAL A 30 -18.33 0.55 12.23
CA VAL A 30 -17.06 1.15 11.79
C VAL A 30 -17.30 2.44 11.00
N ARG A 31 -16.43 3.43 11.20
CA ARG A 31 -16.39 4.69 10.45
C ARG A 31 -14.96 4.97 9.97
N MET A 32 -14.85 5.76 8.88
CA MET A 32 -13.59 6.32 8.41
C MET A 32 -13.48 7.79 8.81
N ASP A 33 -12.45 8.18 9.55
CA ASP A 33 -12.12 9.59 9.76
C ASP A 33 -11.21 10.10 8.64
N ILE A 34 -11.76 10.95 7.77
CA ILE A 34 -11.07 11.55 6.62
C ILE A 34 -10.57 12.98 6.91
N SER A 35 -10.71 13.47 8.14
CA SER A 35 -10.35 14.85 8.52
C SER A 35 -8.86 15.17 8.30
N TRP A 36 -8.00 14.16 8.32
CA TRP A 36 -6.56 14.29 8.09
C TRP A 36 -6.23 15.00 6.77
N PHE A 37 -7.00 14.73 5.71
CA PHE A 37 -6.78 15.33 4.38
C PHE A 37 -7.20 16.81 4.32
N ARG A 38 -8.10 17.23 5.20
CA ARG A 38 -8.61 18.62 5.28
C ARG A 38 -7.84 19.48 6.29
N ASN A 39 -6.96 18.88 7.09
CA ASN A 39 -6.20 19.59 8.13
C ASN A 39 -5.00 20.32 7.50
N ALA A 40 -5.11 21.65 7.37
CA ALA A 40 -4.10 22.49 6.73
C ALA A 40 -2.72 22.41 7.41
N ASP A 41 -2.68 22.37 8.76
CA ASP A 41 -1.45 22.28 9.54
C ASP A 41 -0.73 20.94 9.31
N THR A 42 -1.48 19.87 9.15
CA THR A 42 -0.93 18.55 8.84
C THR A 42 -0.40 18.53 7.43
N GLN A 43 -1.19 19.01 6.45
CA GLN A 43 -0.82 18.99 5.03
C GLN A 43 0.38 19.87 4.73
N SER A 44 0.55 21.00 5.43
CA SER A 44 1.69 21.92 5.25
C SER A 44 3.04 21.32 5.68
N LYS A 45 3.03 20.30 6.53
CA LYS A 45 4.24 19.61 7.03
C LYS A 45 4.69 18.42 6.17
N LEU A 46 3.89 18.06 5.16
CA LEU A 46 4.21 16.96 4.25
C LEU A 46 5.09 17.44 3.10
N LEU A 47 6.03 16.61 2.66
CA LEU A 47 6.82 16.87 1.45
C LEU A 47 5.92 17.04 0.22
N LYS A 48 4.84 16.27 0.14
CA LYS A 48 3.81 16.38 -0.89
C LYS A 48 2.44 16.30 -0.23
N LYS A 49 1.57 17.27 -0.53
CA LYS A 49 0.16 17.22 -0.12
C LYS A 49 -0.48 15.92 -0.57
N ARG A 50 -1.40 15.42 0.24
CA ARG A 50 -2.13 14.18 -0.02
C ARG A 50 -3.62 14.45 -0.07
N ASP A 51 -4.25 13.93 -1.09
CA ASP A 51 -5.70 14.00 -1.28
C ASP A 51 -6.36 12.68 -0.82
N LEU A 52 -7.67 12.72 -0.66
CA LEU A 52 -8.47 11.52 -0.46
C LEU A 52 -8.66 10.84 -1.82
N GLU A 53 -7.95 9.76 -2.02
CA GLU A 53 -7.87 9.05 -3.31
C GLU A 53 -8.77 7.81 -3.36
N LEU A 54 -9.40 7.40 -2.25
CA LEU A 54 -10.37 6.29 -2.22
C LEU A 54 -11.54 6.53 -3.17
N ASP A 55 -11.96 7.77 -3.32
CA ASP A 55 -13.09 8.17 -4.16
C ASP A 55 -12.80 8.07 -5.67
N TYR A 56 -11.56 7.72 -6.07
CA TYR A 56 -11.22 7.42 -7.46
C TYR A 56 -11.81 6.10 -7.92
N PHE A 57 -12.09 5.17 -7.01
CA PHE A 57 -12.64 3.86 -7.33
C PHE A 57 -14.17 3.86 -7.35
N THR A 58 -14.78 3.28 -8.36
CA THR A 58 -16.24 3.31 -8.53
C THR A 58 -17.02 2.38 -7.60
N GLY A 59 -16.34 1.43 -6.95
CA GLY A 59 -16.99 0.43 -6.09
C GLY A 59 -16.69 0.59 -4.60
N ILE A 60 -15.83 1.53 -4.21
CA ILE A 60 -15.51 1.80 -2.82
C ILE A 60 -16.66 2.55 -2.16
N SER A 61 -17.07 2.07 -0.98
CA SER A 61 -18.06 2.75 -0.15
C SER A 61 -17.73 2.58 1.33
N TYR A 62 -17.83 3.66 2.09
CA TYR A 62 -17.58 3.70 3.53
C TYR A 62 -18.43 4.77 4.20
N ARG A 63 -18.65 4.61 5.50
CA ARG A 63 -19.31 5.63 6.33
C ARG A 63 -18.26 6.52 6.95
N THR A 64 -18.37 7.83 6.72
CA THR A 64 -17.49 8.84 7.32
C THR A 64 -17.86 9.07 8.77
N ALA A 65 -16.86 9.24 9.63
CA ALA A 65 -17.06 9.65 11.02
C ALA A 65 -17.34 11.16 11.10
N GLU A 66 -18.43 11.52 11.77
CA GLU A 66 -18.73 12.91 12.11
C GLU A 66 -17.89 13.36 13.32
N SER A 67 -17.66 14.68 13.45
CA SER A 67 -16.87 15.24 14.55
C SER A 67 -17.41 14.86 15.93
N GLU A 68 -18.73 14.75 16.07
CA GLU A 68 -19.39 14.34 17.33
C GLU A 68 -19.12 12.86 17.65
N GLU A 69 -19.12 11.98 16.63
CA GLU A 69 -18.80 10.56 16.77
C GLU A 69 -17.33 10.37 17.21
N ILE A 70 -16.40 11.12 16.58
CA ILE A 70 -14.98 11.12 16.94
C ILE A 70 -14.80 11.58 18.38
N ARG A 71 -15.48 12.70 18.77
CA ARG A 71 -15.47 13.21 20.14
C ARG A 71 -16.05 12.21 21.13
N GLY A 72 -17.13 11.53 20.76
CA GLY A 72 -17.76 10.49 21.58
C GLY A 72 -16.81 9.33 21.89
N VAL A 73 -16.05 8.86 20.90
CA VAL A 73 -15.06 7.78 21.06
C VAL A 73 -13.83 8.27 21.83
N LEU A 74 -13.28 9.44 21.51
CA LEU A 74 -12.05 9.96 22.12
C LEU A 74 -12.28 10.56 23.50
N GLY A 75 -13.50 11.01 23.83
CA GLY A 75 -13.82 11.66 25.10
C GLY A 75 -12.92 12.88 25.34
N ARG A 76 -12.38 12.99 26.56
CA ARG A 76 -11.48 14.10 26.95
C ARG A 76 -10.21 14.22 26.09
N LEU A 77 -9.77 13.14 25.43
CA LEU A 77 -8.58 13.17 24.56
C LEU A 77 -8.80 14.02 23.29
N TRP A 78 -10.03 14.34 22.95
CA TRP A 78 -10.36 15.25 21.85
C TRP A 78 -9.94 16.70 22.15
N GLU A 79 -10.05 17.13 23.40
CA GLU A 79 -9.78 18.51 23.83
C GLU A 79 -8.33 18.73 24.30
N GLU A 80 -7.67 17.67 24.73
CA GLU A 80 -6.27 17.71 25.17
C GLU A 80 -5.34 17.73 23.97
N LYS A 81 -4.74 18.89 23.67
CA LYS A 81 -3.45 18.95 22.99
C LYS A 81 -2.53 17.96 23.72
N GLU A 82 -2.00 16.97 23.04
CA GLU A 82 -1.20 15.85 23.58
C GLU A 82 -0.33 16.26 24.78
N SER A 83 -0.82 16.07 25.97
CA SER A 83 -0.05 16.29 27.21
C SER A 83 0.92 15.13 27.42
N VAL A 84 2.04 15.36 28.09
CA VAL A 84 3.02 14.31 28.43
C VAL A 84 2.36 13.17 29.21
N VAL A 85 1.38 13.49 30.06
CA VAL A 85 0.64 12.53 30.88
C VAL A 85 -0.19 11.58 30.01
N SER A 86 -0.82 12.07 28.94
CA SER A 86 -1.62 11.25 28.03
C SER A 86 -0.74 10.31 27.21
N LYS A 87 0.50 10.71 26.89
CA LYS A 87 1.48 9.85 26.20
C LYS A 87 1.97 8.71 27.09
N VAL A 88 2.23 8.97 28.35
CA VAL A 88 2.68 7.96 29.33
C VAL A 88 1.54 6.98 29.65
N GLY A 89 0.32 7.46 29.86
CA GLY A 89 -0.85 6.63 30.12
C GLY A 89 -1.17 5.68 28.96
N ARG A 90 -1.05 6.14 27.71
CA ARG A 90 -1.21 5.29 26.50
C ARG A 90 -0.17 4.19 26.41
N LYS A 91 1.06 4.45 26.84
CA LYS A 91 2.15 3.46 26.83
C LYS A 91 1.98 2.38 27.90
N LEU A 92 1.45 2.75 29.07
CA LEU A 92 1.30 1.84 30.20
C LEU A 92 -0.02 1.04 30.17
N PHE A 93 -1.10 1.61 29.61
CA PHE A 93 -2.43 0.98 29.58
C PHE A 93 -3.07 1.08 28.19
N PRO A 94 -2.50 0.40 27.18
CA PRO A 94 -2.95 0.55 25.78
C PRO A 94 -4.38 0.00 25.55
N SER A 95 -4.83 -0.96 26.35
CA SER A 95 -6.17 -1.55 26.23
C SER A 95 -7.29 -0.70 26.85
N SER A 96 -6.97 0.15 27.82
CA SER A 96 -7.96 1.00 28.54
C SER A 96 -8.19 2.35 27.88
N THR A 97 -7.35 2.75 26.93
CA THR A 97 -7.49 4.04 26.24
C THR A 97 -8.40 3.91 25.02
N PRO A 98 -9.23 4.93 24.69
CA PRO A 98 -10.06 4.91 23.49
C PRO A 98 -9.26 5.02 22.19
N TYR A 99 -7.95 5.23 22.26
CA TYR A 99 -7.03 5.43 21.15
C TYR A 99 -6.07 4.27 21.04
N PHE A 100 -5.86 3.77 19.82
CA PHE A 100 -4.89 2.72 19.54
C PHE A 100 -4.02 3.12 18.33
N THR A 101 -2.70 3.10 18.52
CA THR A 101 -1.74 3.33 17.45
C THR A 101 -1.04 2.03 17.09
N GLU A 102 -1.01 1.72 15.79
CA GLU A 102 -0.23 0.61 15.26
C GLU A 102 1.26 0.85 15.57
N SER A 103 1.87 -0.05 16.34
CA SER A 103 3.26 0.01 16.78
C SER A 103 4.13 -1.12 16.24
N ASP A 104 3.50 -2.14 15.66
CA ASP A 104 4.14 -3.31 15.06
C ASP A 104 3.45 -3.64 13.72
N MET A 105 3.99 -4.60 13.00
CA MET A 105 3.49 -5.03 11.68
C MET A 105 2.10 -5.67 11.73
N TYR A 106 1.72 -6.29 12.86
CA TYR A 106 0.43 -6.94 13.03
C TYR A 106 -0.03 -6.95 14.48
N HIS A 107 -1.29 -6.62 14.71
CA HIS A 107 -1.94 -6.60 16.01
C HIS A 107 -3.28 -7.34 15.95
N GLU A 108 -3.30 -8.59 16.33
CA GLU A 108 -4.52 -9.43 16.33
C GLU A 108 -5.63 -8.87 17.21
N GLN A 109 -5.28 -8.19 18.30
CA GLN A 109 -6.22 -7.57 19.23
C GLN A 109 -7.18 -6.55 18.60
N VAL A 110 -6.84 -6.00 17.43
CA VAL A 110 -7.71 -5.06 16.68
C VAL A 110 -9.09 -5.67 16.41
N PHE A 111 -9.14 -6.97 16.18
CA PHE A 111 -10.40 -7.68 15.94
C PHE A 111 -11.28 -7.82 17.19
N GLY A 112 -10.72 -7.65 18.37
CA GLY A 112 -11.45 -7.66 19.65
C GLY A 112 -12.03 -6.31 20.08
N PHE A 113 -11.61 -5.20 19.44
CA PHE A 113 -12.04 -3.87 19.84
C PHE A 113 -13.52 -3.60 19.54
N THR A 114 -14.16 -2.79 20.41
CA THR A 114 -15.55 -2.34 20.26
C THR A 114 -15.64 -0.81 20.14
N ASP A 115 -14.94 -0.08 21.00
CA ASP A 115 -14.95 1.39 21.07
C ASP A 115 -13.51 1.90 21.03
N LYS A 116 -13.01 2.17 19.81
CA LYS A 116 -11.63 2.58 19.58
C LYS A 116 -11.47 3.52 18.40
N TYR A 117 -10.56 4.47 18.56
CA TYR A 117 -10.03 5.27 17.48
C TYR A 117 -8.67 4.68 17.05
N LEU A 118 -8.57 4.19 15.82
CA LEU A 118 -7.43 3.45 15.29
C LEU A 118 -6.58 4.35 14.40
N VAL A 119 -5.28 4.40 14.68
CA VAL A 119 -4.29 5.11 13.88
C VAL A 119 -3.17 4.15 13.46
N GLY A 120 -3.01 3.97 12.17
CA GLY A 120 -2.00 3.08 11.60
C GLY A 120 -2.12 2.98 10.08
N TYR A 121 -1.21 2.23 9.51
CA TYR A 121 -1.21 1.94 8.08
C TYR A 121 -1.79 0.57 7.74
N TRP A 122 -1.80 -0.36 8.69
CA TRP A 122 -2.41 -1.70 8.58
C TRP A 122 -1.90 -2.47 7.37
N ALA A 123 -0.57 -2.38 7.16
CA ALA A 123 0.08 -2.86 5.95
C ALA A 123 0.08 -4.38 5.78
N CYS A 124 -0.02 -5.13 6.89
CA CYS A 124 0.01 -6.59 6.87
C CYS A 124 -1.27 -7.15 6.26
N GLU A 125 -1.13 -7.93 5.20
CA GLU A 125 -2.24 -8.58 4.51
C GLU A 125 -3.06 -9.51 5.42
N LYS A 126 -2.46 -10.03 6.48
CA LYS A 126 -3.12 -10.89 7.46
C LYS A 126 -4.36 -10.25 8.09
N TYR A 127 -4.47 -8.90 8.08
CA TYR A 127 -5.67 -8.21 8.56
C TYR A 127 -6.91 -8.48 7.71
N TYR A 128 -6.77 -8.73 6.41
CA TYR A 128 -7.88 -8.77 5.45
C TYR A 128 -7.72 -9.82 4.34
N ALA A 129 -6.77 -10.74 4.46
CA ALA A 129 -6.51 -11.76 3.42
C ALA A 129 -7.75 -12.59 3.07
N ASP A 130 -8.57 -12.91 4.04
CA ASP A 130 -9.79 -13.70 3.87
C ASP A 130 -10.92 -12.99 3.11
N ILE A 131 -10.86 -11.65 3.02
CA ILE A 131 -11.83 -10.84 2.25
C ILE A 131 -11.23 -10.23 0.98
N LEU A 132 -10.01 -10.61 0.59
CA LEU A 132 -9.30 -10.00 -0.54
C LEU A 132 -10.08 -10.12 -1.86
N GLY A 133 -10.78 -11.23 -2.08
CA GLY A 133 -11.66 -11.40 -3.24
C GLY A 133 -12.78 -10.36 -3.31
N LYS A 134 -13.41 -10.06 -2.17
CA LYS A 134 -14.43 -9.00 -2.06
C LYS A 134 -13.81 -7.62 -2.33
N LEU A 135 -12.62 -7.33 -1.76
CA LEU A 135 -11.92 -6.07 -1.96
C LEU A 135 -11.58 -5.82 -3.44
N ARG A 136 -11.17 -6.86 -4.18
CA ARG A 136 -10.94 -6.78 -5.64
C ARG A 136 -12.21 -6.38 -6.40
N GLY A 137 -13.38 -6.89 -5.99
CA GLY A 137 -14.66 -6.53 -6.58
C GLY A 137 -15.12 -5.09 -6.29
N GLU A 138 -14.69 -4.53 -5.18
CA GLU A 138 -15.02 -3.16 -4.77
C GLU A 138 -14.03 -2.11 -5.33
N MET A 139 -12.74 -2.43 -5.43
CA MET A 139 -11.69 -1.54 -5.93
C MET A 139 -11.65 -1.53 -7.47
N ARG A 140 -12.72 -1.05 -8.09
CA ARG A 140 -12.85 -0.99 -9.55
C ARG A 140 -12.35 0.35 -10.08
N PHE A 141 -11.40 0.30 -10.99
CA PHE A 141 -10.88 1.49 -11.67
C PHE A 141 -11.92 1.99 -12.69
N PRO A 142 -12.25 3.30 -12.69
CA PRO A 142 -13.03 3.90 -13.75
C PRO A 142 -12.23 3.94 -15.06
N ARG A 143 -12.91 4.13 -16.17
CA ARG A 143 -12.26 4.52 -17.42
C ARG A 143 -11.74 5.95 -17.30
N SER A 144 -10.65 6.26 -18.00
CA SER A 144 -10.16 7.63 -18.06
C SER A 144 -11.13 8.50 -18.88
N GLU A 145 -11.30 9.76 -18.45
CA GLU A 145 -12.03 10.77 -19.22
C GLU A 145 -11.19 11.30 -20.40
N ASP A 146 -9.86 11.16 -20.34
CA ASP A 146 -8.93 11.41 -21.43
C ASP A 146 -8.87 10.18 -22.34
N ALA A 147 -9.41 10.32 -23.56
CA ALA A 147 -9.49 9.22 -24.53
C ALA A 147 -8.09 8.73 -24.97
N GLU A 148 -7.10 9.61 -25.12
CA GLU A 148 -5.74 9.22 -25.51
C GLU A 148 -5.08 8.40 -24.39
N LEU A 149 -5.29 8.80 -23.13
CA LEU A 149 -4.79 8.08 -21.96
C LEU A 149 -5.46 6.71 -21.83
N GLU A 150 -6.78 6.65 -22.05
CA GLU A 150 -7.54 5.40 -22.03
C GLU A 150 -7.02 4.42 -23.09
N ASP A 151 -6.85 4.88 -24.33
CA ASP A 151 -6.33 4.07 -25.44
C ASP A 151 -4.93 3.51 -25.13
N LYS A 152 -4.03 4.33 -24.53
CA LYS A 152 -2.70 3.88 -24.11
C LYS A 152 -2.78 2.80 -23.03
N ASN A 153 -3.65 2.99 -22.04
CA ASN A 153 -3.84 2.03 -20.97
C ASN A 153 -4.49 0.73 -21.47
N GLU A 154 -5.51 0.81 -22.34
CA GLU A 154 -6.11 -0.38 -22.96
C GLU A 154 -5.08 -1.16 -23.81
N ALA A 155 -4.28 -0.46 -24.62
CA ALA A 155 -3.22 -1.10 -25.41
C ALA A 155 -2.16 -1.77 -24.53
N ALA A 156 -1.79 -1.15 -23.40
CA ALA A 156 -0.85 -1.76 -22.45
C ALA A 156 -1.46 -2.98 -21.77
N MET A 157 -2.73 -2.92 -21.35
CA MET A 157 -3.43 -4.08 -20.77
C MET A 157 -3.46 -5.27 -21.74
N HIS A 158 -3.76 -5.04 -23.02
CA HIS A 158 -3.71 -6.09 -24.05
C HIS A 158 -2.33 -6.76 -24.11
N ARG A 159 -1.25 -5.98 -24.19
CA ARG A 159 0.10 -6.54 -24.21
C ARG A 159 0.44 -7.34 -22.94
N MET A 160 -0.05 -6.89 -21.77
CA MET A 160 0.13 -7.59 -20.50
C MET A 160 -0.65 -8.92 -20.46
N GLU A 161 -1.86 -8.96 -21.00
CA GLU A 161 -2.71 -10.15 -21.05
C GLU A 161 -2.20 -11.20 -22.04
N GLU A 162 -1.62 -10.77 -23.16
CA GLU A 162 -1.10 -11.65 -24.22
C GLU A 162 0.29 -12.23 -23.92
N THR A 163 0.99 -11.76 -22.91
CA THR A 163 2.36 -12.15 -22.59
C THR A 163 2.46 -12.77 -21.19
N GLU A 164 3.58 -13.43 -20.89
CA GLU A 164 3.97 -13.77 -19.53
C GLU A 164 4.48 -12.49 -18.83
N SER A 165 3.54 -11.64 -18.44
CA SER A 165 3.81 -10.27 -18.02
C SER A 165 4.21 -10.18 -16.56
N VAL A 166 5.22 -9.34 -16.29
CA VAL A 166 5.72 -9.02 -14.95
C VAL A 166 5.70 -7.53 -14.74
N SER A 167 4.96 -7.03 -13.76
CA SER A 167 5.10 -5.62 -13.35
C SER A 167 6.35 -5.44 -12.49
N VAL A 168 7.14 -4.41 -12.75
CA VAL A 168 8.31 -4.01 -11.95
C VAL A 168 8.09 -2.59 -11.48
N HIS A 169 7.85 -2.41 -10.19
CA HIS A 169 7.68 -1.07 -9.62
C HIS A 169 8.95 -0.59 -8.95
N ILE A 170 9.46 0.56 -9.40
CA ILE A 170 10.63 1.23 -8.83
C ILE A 170 10.18 2.54 -8.19
N ARG A 171 10.36 2.65 -6.87
CA ARG A 171 10.01 3.84 -6.09
C ARG A 171 11.28 4.56 -5.67
N ARG A 172 11.43 5.81 -6.10
CA ARG A 172 12.57 6.66 -5.78
C ARG A 172 12.14 8.01 -5.20
N GLY A 173 11.55 8.86 -5.97
CA GLY A 173 10.98 10.17 -5.64
C GLY A 173 11.19 10.63 -4.20
N ASP A 174 10.10 10.75 -3.46
CA ASP A 174 10.10 11.16 -2.04
C ASP A 174 10.85 10.21 -1.08
N TYR A 175 11.24 8.98 -1.52
CA TYR A 175 12.05 8.07 -0.72
C TYR A 175 13.52 8.47 -0.64
N LEU A 176 13.98 9.31 -1.57
CA LEU A 176 15.36 9.84 -1.58
C LEU A 176 15.47 11.21 -0.90
N GLU A 177 14.39 11.71 -0.28
CA GLU A 177 14.32 13.05 0.27
C GLU A 177 14.09 13.06 1.78
N GLY A 178 14.75 14.02 2.46
CA GLY A 178 14.51 14.36 3.85
C GLY A 178 14.52 13.18 4.81
N ALA A 179 13.53 13.12 5.71
CA ALA A 179 13.42 12.04 6.71
C ALA A 179 13.05 10.68 6.09
N ASN A 180 12.48 10.66 4.88
CA ASN A 180 12.12 9.42 4.21
C ASN A 180 13.36 8.64 3.75
N TYR A 181 14.46 9.32 3.42
CA TYR A 181 15.71 8.68 3.03
C TYR A 181 16.15 7.64 4.08
N ALA A 182 16.25 8.04 5.34
CA ALA A 182 16.65 7.15 6.42
C ALA A 182 15.68 5.96 6.64
N LEU A 183 14.41 6.12 6.25
CA LEU A 183 13.39 5.09 6.48
C LEU A 183 13.26 4.11 5.32
N TYR A 184 13.44 4.55 4.07
CA TYR A 184 13.02 3.79 2.91
C TYR A 184 14.12 3.55 1.87
N SER A 185 15.26 4.28 1.93
CA SER A 185 16.39 4.05 1.02
C SER A 185 17.06 2.69 1.25
N ASP A 186 17.83 2.25 0.28
CA ASP A 186 18.69 1.05 0.34
C ASP A 186 17.98 -0.27 0.68
N ILE A 187 16.65 -0.30 0.52
CA ILE A 187 15.83 -1.51 0.67
C ILE A 187 15.63 -2.19 -0.69
N CYS A 188 15.19 -1.44 -1.69
CA CYS A 188 15.04 -1.92 -3.06
C CYS A 188 16.23 -1.47 -3.90
N THR A 189 17.36 -2.10 -3.68
CA THR A 189 18.63 -1.86 -4.39
C THR A 189 18.61 -2.45 -5.79
N GLU A 190 19.60 -2.12 -6.62
CA GLU A 190 19.79 -2.79 -7.91
C GLU A 190 19.91 -4.31 -7.75
N ALA A 191 20.67 -4.77 -6.75
CA ALA A 191 20.81 -6.20 -6.46
C ALA A 191 19.46 -6.88 -6.12
N TYR A 192 18.55 -6.16 -5.44
CA TYR A 192 17.18 -6.64 -5.20
C TYR A 192 16.42 -6.84 -6.51
N TYR A 193 16.42 -5.82 -7.40
CA TYR A 193 15.68 -5.90 -8.67
C TYR A 193 16.29 -6.91 -9.63
N GLU A 194 17.62 -6.96 -9.75
CA GLU A 194 18.32 -7.96 -10.58
C GLU A 194 17.99 -9.39 -10.15
N ALA A 195 18.02 -9.65 -8.84
CA ALA A 195 17.67 -10.97 -8.30
C ALA A 195 16.19 -11.31 -8.54
N ALA A 196 15.27 -10.35 -8.42
CA ALA A 196 13.84 -10.54 -8.64
C ALA A 196 13.54 -10.82 -10.13
N ILE A 197 14.14 -10.05 -11.02
CA ILE A 197 14.00 -10.21 -12.48
C ILE A 197 14.60 -11.56 -12.91
N SER A 198 15.83 -11.90 -12.47
CA SER A 198 16.46 -13.17 -12.77
C SER A 198 15.62 -14.36 -12.27
N PHE A 199 15.10 -14.26 -11.03
CA PHE A 199 14.24 -15.31 -10.46
C PHE A 199 12.99 -15.59 -11.30
N LEU A 200 12.35 -14.56 -11.87
CA LEU A 200 11.19 -14.75 -12.74
C LEU A 200 11.59 -15.17 -14.16
N ARG A 201 12.69 -14.64 -14.70
CA ARG A 201 13.19 -15.02 -16.03
C ARG A 201 13.63 -16.49 -16.07
N ASP A 202 14.23 -17.00 -15.01
CA ASP A 202 14.61 -18.43 -14.90
C ASP A 202 13.38 -19.34 -14.92
N LYS A 203 12.26 -18.90 -14.37
CA LYS A 203 10.99 -19.65 -14.36
C LYS A 203 10.19 -19.50 -15.65
N PHE A 204 10.25 -18.31 -16.24
CA PHE A 204 9.47 -17.88 -17.39
C PHE A 204 10.40 -17.20 -18.41
N PRO A 205 11.13 -17.98 -19.27
CA PRO A 205 12.10 -17.42 -20.20
C PRO A 205 11.52 -16.44 -21.23
N SER A 206 10.21 -16.50 -21.50
CA SER A 206 9.48 -15.57 -22.39
C SER A 206 8.82 -14.39 -21.67
N ALA A 207 9.13 -14.19 -20.38
CA ALA A 207 8.52 -13.10 -19.61
C ALA A 207 8.86 -11.73 -20.21
N ARG A 208 7.87 -10.82 -20.18
CA ARG A 208 8.04 -9.40 -20.49
C ARG A 208 7.86 -8.58 -19.23
N PHE A 209 8.75 -7.62 -19.02
CA PHE A 209 8.80 -6.82 -17.81
C PHE A 209 8.31 -5.39 -18.09
N PHE A 210 7.23 -5.00 -17.43
CA PHE A 210 6.61 -3.69 -17.53
C PHE A 210 7.01 -2.84 -16.33
N PHE A 211 7.78 -1.78 -16.57
CA PHE A 211 8.34 -0.93 -15.53
C PHE A 211 7.45 0.26 -15.24
N PHE A 212 7.20 0.48 -13.96
CA PHE A 212 6.45 1.60 -13.41
C PHE A 212 7.33 2.35 -12.41
N SER A 213 7.43 3.66 -12.52
CA SER A 213 8.27 4.45 -11.63
C SER A 213 7.83 5.91 -11.55
N ASP A 214 8.11 6.54 -10.42
CA ASP A 214 8.07 7.99 -10.26
C ASP A 214 9.38 8.68 -10.70
N ASP A 215 10.37 7.91 -11.18
CA ASP A 215 11.66 8.36 -11.75
C ASP A 215 11.98 7.56 -13.02
N ILE A 216 11.23 7.81 -14.08
CA ILE A 216 11.39 7.13 -15.37
C ILE A 216 12.78 7.39 -16.01
N PRO A 217 13.37 8.60 -15.95
CA PRO A 217 14.73 8.83 -16.45
C PRO A 217 15.74 7.84 -15.84
N TYR A 218 15.73 7.65 -14.52
CA TYR A 218 16.56 6.66 -13.85
C TYR A 218 16.34 5.24 -14.40
N VAL A 219 15.07 4.85 -14.55
CA VAL A 219 14.75 3.50 -15.05
C VAL A 219 15.29 3.29 -16.46
N ARG A 220 15.14 4.25 -17.35
CA ARG A 220 15.66 4.21 -18.73
C ARG A 220 17.19 4.14 -18.81
N GLU A 221 17.88 4.73 -17.83
CA GLU A 221 19.33 4.68 -17.74
C GLU A 221 19.86 3.31 -17.28
N HIS A 222 19.21 2.73 -16.25
CA HIS A 222 19.73 1.55 -15.53
C HIS A 222 19.12 0.23 -16.00
N TYR A 223 17.94 0.25 -16.64
CA TYR A 223 17.24 -0.98 -17.06
C TYR A 223 17.01 -0.97 -18.57
N ARG A 224 17.79 -1.77 -19.30
CA ARG A 224 17.71 -1.87 -20.76
C ARG A 224 17.74 -3.33 -21.19
N SER A 225 16.69 -3.76 -21.88
CA SER A 225 16.60 -5.09 -22.52
C SER A 225 15.42 -5.07 -23.50
N ASP A 226 15.44 -5.95 -24.49
CA ASP A 226 14.37 -6.07 -25.50
C ASP A 226 13.05 -6.60 -24.92
N ASP A 227 13.11 -7.25 -23.74
CA ASP A 227 11.96 -7.75 -23.00
C ASP A 227 11.42 -6.74 -21.97
N TYR A 228 11.93 -5.48 -21.94
CA TYR A 228 11.50 -4.41 -21.05
C TYR A 228 10.63 -3.39 -21.77
N GLU A 229 9.55 -2.98 -21.11
CA GLU A 229 8.66 -1.91 -21.55
C GLU A 229 8.44 -0.90 -20.41
N MET A 230 8.54 0.40 -20.70
CA MET A 230 8.36 1.49 -19.75
C MET A 230 6.96 2.05 -19.84
N ILE A 231 6.24 2.06 -18.73
CA ILE A 231 4.93 2.70 -18.61
C ILE A 231 5.17 4.11 -18.02
N ASP A 232 5.04 5.14 -18.85
CA ASP A 232 5.45 6.50 -18.50
C ASP A 232 4.44 7.60 -18.89
N TRP A 233 3.17 7.27 -18.97
CA TRP A 233 2.12 8.22 -19.37
C TRP A 233 1.08 8.53 -18.28
N ASN A 234 0.95 7.72 -17.24
CA ASN A 234 0.03 7.98 -16.14
C ASN A 234 0.67 8.90 -15.10
N HIS A 235 0.33 10.20 -15.11
CA HIS A 235 0.95 11.20 -14.24
C HIS A 235 -0.05 11.88 -13.31
N GLY A 236 0.44 12.45 -12.22
CA GLY A 236 -0.37 13.24 -11.30
C GLY A 236 -1.52 12.45 -10.71
N ARG A 237 -2.76 12.91 -10.93
CA ARG A 237 -3.97 12.23 -10.49
C ARG A 237 -4.14 10.88 -11.18
N ASP A 238 -3.76 10.77 -12.45
CA ASP A 238 -3.93 9.55 -13.24
C ASP A 238 -2.92 8.45 -12.90
N SER A 239 -1.92 8.74 -12.05
CA SER A 239 -0.93 7.75 -11.62
C SER A 239 -1.56 6.51 -10.95
N PHE A 240 -2.81 6.58 -10.49
CA PHE A 240 -3.49 5.40 -9.94
C PHE A 240 -3.81 4.33 -11.01
N TYR A 241 -3.84 4.68 -12.30
CA TYR A 241 -3.94 3.71 -13.39
C TYR A 241 -2.71 2.81 -13.51
N ASP A 242 -1.54 3.25 -13.04
CA ASP A 242 -0.39 2.34 -12.93
C ASP A 242 -0.68 1.17 -12.00
N MET A 243 -1.42 1.39 -10.91
CA MET A 243 -1.85 0.29 -10.03
C MET A 243 -2.81 -0.66 -10.77
N MET A 244 -3.70 -0.14 -11.61
CA MET A 244 -4.55 -0.95 -12.48
C MET A 244 -3.70 -1.82 -13.42
N LEU A 245 -2.77 -1.22 -14.14
CA LEU A 245 -1.89 -1.93 -15.09
C LEU A 245 -1.03 -2.99 -14.37
N MET A 246 -0.44 -2.66 -13.20
CA MET A 246 0.28 -3.65 -12.39
C MET A 246 -0.60 -4.85 -12.02
N SER A 247 -1.90 -4.62 -11.77
CA SER A 247 -2.84 -5.69 -11.43
C SER A 247 -3.24 -6.58 -12.61
N ARG A 248 -2.97 -6.14 -13.83
CA ARG A 248 -3.20 -6.91 -15.06
C ARG A 248 -2.02 -7.80 -15.44
N CYS A 249 -0.83 -7.52 -14.92
CA CYS A 249 0.32 -8.40 -15.12
C CYS A 249 0.12 -9.75 -14.41
N ARG A 250 0.71 -10.82 -14.99
CA ARG A 250 0.65 -12.18 -14.40
C ARG A 250 1.43 -12.27 -13.11
N HIS A 251 2.57 -11.58 -13.02
CA HIS A 251 3.47 -11.56 -11.86
C HIS A 251 3.83 -10.13 -11.46
N ASN A 252 4.31 -9.96 -10.22
CA ASN A 252 4.59 -8.61 -9.71
C ASN A 252 5.91 -8.58 -8.92
N ILE A 253 6.79 -7.65 -9.27
CA ILE A 253 7.97 -7.24 -8.48
C ILE A 253 7.66 -5.87 -7.87
N CYS A 254 7.51 -5.84 -6.55
CA CYS A 254 7.13 -4.65 -5.81
C CYS A 254 8.33 -3.93 -5.21
N ALA A 255 8.31 -2.60 -5.18
CA ALA A 255 9.12 -1.82 -4.25
C ALA A 255 8.63 -2.01 -2.80
N ASN A 256 9.33 -1.42 -1.81
CA ASN A 256 8.83 -1.29 -0.43
C ASN A 256 7.70 -0.24 -0.31
N SER A 257 6.80 -0.24 -1.27
CA SER A 257 5.71 0.72 -1.44
C SER A 257 4.35 0.06 -1.35
N THR A 258 3.49 0.61 -0.50
CA THR A 258 2.09 0.15 -0.38
C THR A 258 1.32 0.27 -1.69
N PHE A 259 1.72 1.18 -2.57
CA PHE A 259 1.15 1.33 -3.90
C PHE A 259 1.32 0.06 -4.75
N SER A 260 2.56 -0.42 -4.93
CA SER A 260 2.81 -1.65 -5.68
C SER A 260 2.31 -2.91 -4.99
N PHE A 261 2.26 -2.92 -3.64
CA PHE A 261 1.63 -4.03 -2.93
C PHE A 261 0.15 -4.17 -3.28
N TRP A 262 -0.56 -3.04 -3.50
CA TRP A 262 -1.95 -3.11 -3.96
C TRP A 262 -2.05 -3.51 -5.42
N GLY A 263 -1.16 -3.08 -6.30
CA GLY A 263 -1.08 -3.62 -7.67
C GLY A 263 -1.00 -5.15 -7.68
N ALA A 264 -0.11 -5.72 -6.85
CA ALA A 264 0.03 -7.18 -6.71
C ALA A 264 -1.18 -7.87 -6.04
N ARG A 265 -1.80 -7.25 -5.02
CA ARG A 265 -2.98 -7.79 -4.32
C ARG A 265 -4.22 -7.78 -5.20
N LEU A 266 -4.38 -6.75 -6.02
CA LEU A 266 -5.49 -6.62 -6.96
C LEU A 266 -5.32 -7.55 -8.16
N ASN A 267 -4.11 -8.01 -8.47
CA ASN A 267 -3.88 -9.05 -9.46
C ASN A 267 -4.68 -10.31 -9.12
N ALA A 268 -5.56 -10.73 -10.05
CA ALA A 268 -6.44 -11.89 -9.89
C ALA A 268 -5.94 -13.15 -10.61
N HIS A 269 -4.80 -13.10 -11.30
CA HIS A 269 -4.24 -14.27 -11.96
C HIS A 269 -3.84 -15.34 -10.95
N GLU A 270 -4.02 -16.61 -11.35
CA GLU A 270 -3.55 -17.78 -10.60
C GLU A 270 -3.07 -18.85 -11.59
N PRO A 271 -1.91 -19.46 -11.41
CA PRO A 271 -0.92 -19.13 -10.37
C PRO A 271 -0.19 -17.82 -10.67
N LYS A 272 0.23 -17.12 -9.62
CA LYS A 272 1.04 -15.90 -9.75
C LYS A 272 2.22 -15.91 -8.78
N ILE A 273 3.26 -15.13 -9.08
CA ILE A 273 4.37 -14.88 -8.18
C ILE A 273 4.37 -13.39 -7.82
N MET A 274 4.30 -13.11 -6.54
CA MET A 274 4.41 -11.76 -5.99
C MET A 274 5.73 -11.66 -5.23
N ILE A 275 6.61 -10.76 -5.66
CA ILE A 275 7.92 -10.53 -5.03
C ILE A 275 7.88 -9.18 -4.31
N ARG A 276 8.41 -9.15 -3.10
CA ARG A 276 8.60 -7.93 -2.33
C ARG A 276 9.94 -7.94 -1.60
N PRO A 277 10.48 -6.77 -1.22
CA PRO A 277 11.65 -6.73 -0.37
C PRO A 277 11.35 -7.32 1.02
N SER A 278 12.37 -7.95 1.62
CA SER A 278 12.30 -8.55 2.96
C SER A 278 12.15 -7.50 4.08
N LEU A 279 12.42 -6.25 3.77
CA LEU A 279 12.22 -5.10 4.66
C LEU A 279 11.12 -4.19 4.11
N HIS A 280 10.37 -3.56 5.00
CA HIS A 280 9.42 -2.51 4.62
C HIS A 280 9.97 -1.12 4.92
N ARG A 281 10.63 -0.97 6.07
CA ARG A 281 11.32 0.25 6.54
C ARG A 281 12.58 -0.14 7.30
N ASN A 282 13.59 0.72 7.25
CA ASN A 282 14.87 0.47 7.93
C ASN A 282 14.75 0.41 9.46
N ASN A 283 13.79 1.13 10.04
CA ASN A 283 13.54 1.12 11.48
C ASN A 283 12.53 0.03 11.94
N GLN A 284 12.10 -0.84 11.05
CA GLN A 284 11.13 -1.91 11.33
C GLN A 284 11.67 -3.24 10.80
N VAL A 285 12.82 -3.63 11.31
CA VAL A 285 13.47 -4.90 10.97
C VAL A 285 12.77 -6.03 11.69
N CYS A 286 12.48 -7.09 10.97
CA CYS A 286 11.83 -8.29 11.45
C CYS A 286 12.62 -9.49 10.93
N ASP A 287 12.69 -10.55 11.72
CA ASP A 287 13.35 -11.76 11.27
C ASP A 287 12.64 -12.40 10.06
N PRO A 288 13.36 -13.17 9.21
CA PRO A 288 12.81 -13.71 7.97
C PRO A 288 11.62 -14.63 8.18
N GLU A 289 11.59 -15.44 9.22
CA GLU A 289 10.50 -16.39 9.48
C GLU A 289 9.21 -15.66 9.87
N ARG A 290 9.33 -14.62 10.68
CA ARG A 290 8.21 -13.75 11.01
C ARG A 290 7.70 -13.02 9.76
N MET A 291 8.60 -12.53 8.90
CA MET A 291 8.22 -11.91 7.63
C MET A 291 7.43 -12.86 6.75
N LYS A 292 7.86 -14.10 6.57
CA LYS A 292 7.13 -15.12 5.80
C LYS A 292 5.76 -15.41 6.42
N ALA A 293 5.67 -15.50 7.73
CA ALA A 293 4.41 -15.75 8.42
C ALA A 293 3.38 -14.62 8.25
N LEU A 294 3.85 -13.37 8.17
CA LEU A 294 3.01 -12.19 7.99
C LEU A 294 2.60 -11.96 6.52
N TRP A 295 3.47 -12.33 5.56
CA TRP A 295 3.24 -12.18 4.11
C TRP A 295 3.26 -13.53 3.40
N ARG A 296 2.27 -14.37 3.72
CA ARG A 296 2.11 -15.68 3.07
C ARG A 296 1.84 -15.52 1.57
N GLY A 297 2.48 -16.36 0.77
CA GLY A 297 2.34 -16.33 -0.69
C GLY A 297 3.23 -15.30 -1.38
N TRP A 298 4.01 -14.51 -0.63
CA TRP A 298 5.00 -13.60 -1.19
C TRP A 298 6.40 -14.23 -1.19
N THR A 299 7.13 -14.01 -2.28
CA THR A 299 8.57 -14.28 -2.34
C THR A 299 9.29 -13.06 -1.76
N LEU A 300 10.11 -13.28 -0.74
CA LEU A 300 10.88 -12.22 -0.08
C LEU A 300 12.32 -12.22 -0.61
N ILE A 301 12.83 -11.06 -1.01
CA ILE A 301 14.21 -10.87 -1.44
C ILE A 301 14.86 -9.78 -0.59
N THR A 302 16.10 -10.05 -0.12
CA THR A 302 16.84 -9.07 0.69
C THR A 302 17.38 -7.92 -0.18
N PRO A 303 17.80 -6.80 0.42
CA PRO A 303 18.49 -5.73 -0.31
C PRO A 303 19.75 -6.19 -1.06
N GLN A 304 20.38 -7.31 -0.62
CA GLN A 304 21.55 -7.91 -1.26
C GLN A 304 21.20 -8.96 -2.33
N GLY A 305 19.91 -9.06 -2.72
CA GLY A 305 19.45 -9.98 -3.75
C GLY A 305 19.27 -11.44 -3.29
N LYS A 306 19.34 -11.73 -1.99
CA LYS A 306 19.13 -13.10 -1.50
C LYS A 306 17.64 -13.43 -1.42
N VAL A 307 17.19 -14.45 -2.12
CA VAL A 307 15.83 -15.00 -2.01
C VAL A 307 15.71 -15.76 -0.70
N LEU A 308 14.73 -15.35 0.14
CA LEU A 308 14.41 -16.02 1.40
C LEU A 308 13.38 -17.14 1.12
N ARG A 309 13.83 -18.38 1.23
CA ARG A 309 13.00 -19.58 1.04
C ARG A 309 12.27 -19.97 2.32
#